data_625632f620a4e5392b214df6769b72a5
#
_entry.id   625632f620a4e5392b214df6769b72a5
#
_cell.length_a   1.000
_cell.length_b   1.000
_cell.length_c   1.000
_cell.angle_alpha   90.00
_cell.angle_beta   90.00
_cell.angle_gamma   90.00
#
_symmetry.space_group_name_H-M   'P 1'
#
loop_
_entity.id
_entity.type
_entity.pdbx_description
1 polymer ?
#
loop_
_entity_poly.entity_id
_entity_poly.type
_entity_poly.pdbx_seq_one_letter_code
_entity_poly.pdbx_strand_id
1 'polypeptide(L)'
;SDKLSGRPGERINFMVSSEHKGDFTAELFRSISADPNPQGLGVVEQSCDEFFTKKSFSSRKQLFHPGSYAISEQPLKITADDKISFSVLIYPTLQCENPQSIIEFGQFSLTLNTEGQVVLVCDAGSVMSSNAVPLRRWQRVEAQITKLGQISISVGCLDGYDKFQPTFKQ
;
A
#
# COMPACT_ATOMS: atom_id res chain seq x y z
N SER A 1 4.11 -16.58 0.84
CA SER A 1 3.00 -17.41 1.37
C SER A 1 2.08 -16.57 2.23
N ASP A 2 0.84 -17.03 2.41
CA ASP A 2 -0.15 -16.42 3.31
C ASP A 2 0.12 -16.74 4.80
N LYS A 3 0.94 -17.75 5.07
CA LYS A 3 1.34 -18.18 6.42
C LYS A 3 2.83 -18.49 6.46
N LEU A 4 3.48 -18.25 7.58
CA LEU A 4 4.89 -18.60 7.81
C LEU A 4 5.06 -20.09 8.14
N SER A 5 4.04 -20.72 8.72
CA SER A 5 4.03 -22.14 9.06
C SER A 5 2.61 -22.68 9.03
N GLY A 6 2.47 -24.00 8.98
CA GLY A 6 1.19 -24.70 9.02
C GLY A 6 1.28 -25.95 9.87
N ARG A 7 0.14 -26.36 10.43
CA ARG A 7 -0.03 -27.65 11.12
C ARG A 7 -0.43 -28.72 10.11
N PRO A 8 -0.25 -30.00 10.41
CA PRO A 8 -0.75 -31.08 9.57
C PRO A 8 -2.24 -30.91 9.26
N GLY A 9 -2.57 -30.99 7.96
CA GLY A 9 -3.93 -30.77 7.46
C GLY A 9 -4.30 -29.34 7.12
N GLU A 10 -3.49 -28.35 7.47
CA GLU A 10 -3.69 -26.95 7.08
C GLU A 10 -3.22 -26.69 5.64
N ARG A 11 -3.88 -25.73 4.98
CA ARG A 11 -3.50 -25.25 3.66
C ARG A 11 -2.64 -24.00 3.78
N ILE A 12 -1.57 -23.96 3.00
CA ILE A 12 -0.73 -22.79 2.81
C ILE A 12 -0.83 -22.41 1.33
N ASN A 13 -1.11 -21.13 1.04
CA ASN A 13 -1.14 -20.61 -0.33
C ASN A 13 0.16 -19.86 -0.61
N PHE A 14 0.77 -20.20 -1.75
CA PHE A 14 1.94 -19.52 -2.25
C PHE A 14 1.54 -18.55 -3.38
N MET A 15 1.80 -17.27 -3.18
CA MET A 15 1.60 -16.25 -4.20
C MET A 15 2.91 -16.08 -4.97
N VAL A 16 2.87 -16.36 -6.26
CA VAL A 16 4.04 -16.26 -7.14
C VAL A 16 3.81 -15.15 -8.16
N SER A 17 4.74 -14.19 -8.22
CA SER A 17 4.77 -13.13 -9.22
C SER A 17 6.06 -13.24 -10.01
N SER A 18 5.97 -13.17 -11.32
CA SER A 18 7.12 -13.23 -12.22
C SER A 18 6.94 -12.24 -13.37
N GLU A 19 8.02 -11.55 -13.73
CA GLU A 19 8.05 -10.71 -14.94
C GLU A 19 8.38 -11.52 -16.22
N HIS A 20 8.92 -12.73 -16.05
CA HIS A 20 9.17 -13.61 -17.18
C HIS A 20 7.87 -14.14 -17.77
N LYS A 21 7.77 -14.07 -19.08
CA LYS A 21 6.69 -14.73 -19.82
C LYS A 21 7.04 -16.20 -19.96
N GLY A 22 6.14 -17.08 -19.56
CA GLY A 22 6.31 -18.53 -19.64
C GLY A 22 5.83 -19.22 -18.37
N ASP A 23 6.22 -20.47 -18.20
CA ASP A 23 5.83 -21.29 -17.07
C ASP A 23 6.94 -21.32 -16.01
N PHE A 24 6.55 -21.46 -14.74
CA PHE A 24 7.44 -21.82 -13.65
C PHE A 24 7.06 -23.19 -13.11
N THR A 25 8.03 -23.88 -12.54
CA THR A 25 7.82 -25.18 -11.89
C THR A 25 7.88 -25.04 -10.38
N ALA A 26 7.03 -25.79 -9.68
CA ALA A 26 7.07 -25.94 -8.25
C ALA A 26 7.41 -27.38 -7.86
N GLU A 27 8.29 -27.53 -6.90
CA GLU A 27 8.75 -28.80 -6.34
C GLU A 27 8.75 -28.68 -4.81
N LEU A 28 8.64 -29.80 -4.13
CA LEU A 28 8.66 -29.86 -2.68
C LEU A 28 9.91 -30.59 -2.20
N PHE A 29 10.67 -29.92 -1.33
CA PHE A 29 11.84 -30.50 -0.68
C PHE A 29 11.73 -30.40 0.84
N ARG A 30 12.25 -31.41 1.52
CA ARG A 30 12.54 -31.32 2.93
C ARG A 30 13.97 -30.84 3.13
N SER A 31 14.15 -29.71 3.80
CA SER A 31 15.46 -29.27 4.22
C SER A 31 15.93 -30.10 5.41
N ILE A 32 17.02 -30.82 5.25
CA ILE A 32 17.67 -31.64 6.27
C ILE A 32 18.72 -30.81 6.99
N SER A 33 19.49 -30.03 6.24
CA SER A 33 20.49 -29.11 6.77
C SER A 33 20.58 -27.87 5.90
N ALA A 34 20.78 -26.73 6.52
CA ALA A 34 21.11 -25.46 5.89
C ALA A 34 22.29 -24.82 6.64
N ASP A 35 23.31 -25.61 6.98
CA ASP A 35 24.46 -25.20 7.78
C ASP A 35 25.40 -24.34 6.93
N PRO A 36 25.60 -23.05 7.27
CA PRO A 36 26.51 -22.17 6.54
C PRO A 36 27.99 -22.42 6.89
N ASN A 37 28.29 -23.30 7.85
CA ASN A 37 29.65 -23.62 8.23
C ASN A 37 30.38 -24.36 7.10
N PRO A 38 31.52 -23.87 6.60
CA PRO A 38 32.30 -24.55 5.55
C PRO A 38 32.75 -25.97 5.89
N GLN A 39 32.83 -26.31 7.19
CA GLN A 39 33.19 -27.64 7.70
C GLN A 39 31.97 -28.48 8.11
N GLY A 40 30.78 -27.92 7.96
CA GLY A 40 29.51 -28.56 8.29
C GLY A 40 28.93 -29.35 7.14
N LEU A 41 27.67 -29.80 7.30
CA LEU A 41 26.95 -30.59 6.30
C LEU A 41 26.54 -29.77 5.07
N GLY A 42 26.58 -28.44 5.12
CA GLY A 42 26.13 -27.60 4.04
C GLY A 42 24.62 -27.64 3.86
N VAL A 43 24.17 -27.36 2.63
CA VAL A 43 22.75 -27.46 2.24
C VAL A 43 22.47 -28.90 1.81
N VAL A 44 21.62 -29.58 2.57
CA VAL A 44 21.16 -30.95 2.25
C VAL A 44 19.65 -30.94 2.17
N GLU A 45 19.12 -31.33 1.01
CA GLU A 45 17.69 -31.37 0.73
C GLU A 45 17.31 -32.76 0.25
N GLN A 46 16.10 -33.18 0.59
CA GLN A 46 15.48 -34.42 0.18
C GLN A 46 14.22 -34.12 -0.61
N SER A 47 14.07 -34.66 -1.82
CA SER A 47 12.82 -34.55 -2.58
C SER A 47 11.65 -35.18 -1.83
N CYS A 48 10.51 -34.54 -1.91
CA CYS A 48 9.24 -35.02 -1.37
C CYS A 48 8.21 -35.27 -2.49
N ASP A 49 8.65 -35.81 -3.62
CA ASP A 49 7.80 -36.07 -4.80
C ASP A 49 6.61 -36.99 -4.50
N GLU A 50 6.70 -37.84 -3.48
CA GLU A 50 5.61 -38.68 -2.98
C GLU A 50 4.43 -37.87 -2.43
N PHE A 51 4.68 -36.66 -1.91
CA PHE A 51 3.65 -35.79 -1.36
C PHE A 51 3.24 -34.68 -2.33
N PHE A 52 4.16 -34.24 -3.18
CA PHE A 52 3.92 -33.20 -4.15
C PHE A 52 4.78 -33.43 -5.41
N THR A 53 4.13 -33.98 -6.43
CA THR A 53 4.79 -34.15 -7.73
C THR A 53 5.05 -32.82 -8.38
N LYS A 54 6.22 -32.63 -8.98
CA LYS A 54 6.60 -31.46 -9.76
C LYS A 54 5.48 -31.01 -10.69
N LYS A 55 5.08 -29.74 -10.60
CA LYS A 55 4.02 -29.14 -11.41
C LYS A 55 4.48 -27.87 -12.07
N SER A 56 3.99 -27.66 -13.30
CA SER A 56 4.17 -26.42 -14.05
C SER A 56 2.94 -25.54 -13.92
N PHE A 57 3.18 -24.22 -13.78
CA PHE A 57 2.16 -23.21 -13.65
C PHE A 57 2.50 -22.02 -14.54
N SER A 58 1.51 -21.43 -15.20
CA SER A 58 1.70 -20.23 -15.99
C SER A 58 2.06 -19.03 -15.11
N SER A 59 3.16 -18.37 -15.48
CA SER A 59 3.61 -17.21 -14.74
C SER A 59 2.79 -15.97 -15.09
N ARG A 60 2.59 -15.11 -14.11
CA ARG A 60 1.94 -13.80 -14.29
C ARG A 60 2.58 -12.78 -13.36
N LYS A 61 2.64 -11.53 -13.81
CA LYS A 61 3.00 -10.43 -12.93
C LYS A 61 1.81 -10.09 -12.05
N GLN A 62 2.01 -10.12 -10.76
CA GLN A 62 1.05 -9.70 -9.76
C GLN A 62 1.66 -8.51 -9.02
N LEU A 63 0.96 -7.38 -9.06
CA LEU A 63 1.35 -6.24 -8.26
C LEU A 63 1.00 -6.52 -6.80
N PHE A 64 1.91 -6.21 -5.91
CA PHE A 64 1.63 -6.14 -4.49
C PHE A 64 2.09 -4.78 -3.97
N HIS A 65 1.34 -4.25 -3.04
CA HIS A 65 1.66 -2.97 -2.41
C HIS A 65 2.41 -3.26 -1.12
N PRO A 66 3.72 -2.91 -1.04
CA PRO A 66 4.46 -3.07 0.19
C PRO A 66 3.95 -2.07 1.23
N GLY A 67 3.90 -2.49 2.49
CA GLY A 67 3.46 -1.67 3.60
C GLY A 67 2.06 -2.00 4.10
N SER A 68 1.56 -1.19 5.02
CA SER A 68 0.23 -1.34 5.61
C SER A 68 -0.78 -0.52 4.82
N TYR A 69 -1.85 -1.16 4.39
CA TYR A 69 -2.97 -0.50 3.69
C TYR A 69 -4.29 -1.17 4.05
N ALA A 70 -5.38 -0.48 3.80
CA ALA A 70 -6.73 -1.01 3.89
C ALA A 70 -7.44 -0.86 2.54
N ILE A 71 -8.19 -1.87 2.15
CA ILE A 71 -9.02 -1.85 0.94
C ILE A 71 -10.46 -2.12 1.37
N SER A 72 -11.41 -1.33 0.87
CA SER A 72 -12.83 -1.59 1.06
C SER A 72 -13.26 -2.84 0.31
N GLU A 73 -14.08 -3.69 0.89
CA GLU A 73 -14.62 -4.89 0.24
C GLU A 73 -15.47 -4.54 -1.00
N GLN A 74 -16.11 -3.38 -0.97
CA GLN A 74 -16.91 -2.90 -2.09
C GLN A 74 -16.41 -1.53 -2.54
N PRO A 75 -16.37 -1.27 -3.86
CA PRO A 75 -16.00 0.03 -4.37
C PRO A 75 -16.99 1.09 -3.92
N LEU A 76 -16.49 2.27 -3.57
CA LEU A 76 -17.33 3.44 -3.31
C LEU A 76 -18.04 3.82 -4.61
N LYS A 77 -19.36 3.92 -4.55
CA LYS A 77 -20.19 4.41 -5.68
C LYS A 77 -20.27 5.92 -5.58
N ILE A 78 -19.33 6.62 -6.21
CA ILE A 78 -19.29 8.08 -6.27
C ILE A 78 -19.51 8.48 -7.72
N THR A 79 -20.40 9.41 -7.94
CA THR A 79 -20.69 9.98 -9.26
C THR A 79 -20.05 11.37 -9.38
N ALA A 80 -19.89 11.86 -10.61
CA ALA A 80 -19.31 13.19 -10.86
C ALA A 80 -20.11 14.34 -10.22
N ASP A 81 -21.40 14.11 -9.95
CA ASP A 81 -22.30 15.11 -9.34
C ASP A 81 -22.29 15.09 -7.81
N ASP A 82 -21.55 14.17 -7.20
CA ASP A 82 -21.52 14.04 -5.75
C ASP A 82 -20.58 15.09 -5.13
N LYS A 83 -21.04 15.68 -4.03
CA LYS A 83 -20.14 16.42 -3.14
C LYS A 83 -19.35 15.41 -2.32
N ILE A 84 -18.04 15.49 -2.39
CA ILE A 84 -17.14 14.60 -1.65
C ILE A 84 -16.47 15.40 -0.54
N SER A 85 -16.45 14.85 0.66
CA SER A 85 -15.75 15.42 1.81
C SER A 85 -15.07 14.30 2.60
N PHE A 86 -13.79 14.46 2.84
CA PHE A 86 -12.99 13.57 3.68
C PHE A 86 -12.39 14.34 4.84
N SER A 87 -12.35 13.68 5.98
CA SER A 87 -11.60 14.15 7.16
C SER A 87 -10.82 12.96 7.71
N VAL A 88 -9.52 13.11 7.84
CA VAL A 88 -8.62 12.06 8.31
C VAL A 88 -7.59 12.64 9.27
N LEU A 89 -7.22 11.85 10.27
CA LEU A 89 -6.11 12.14 11.17
C LEU A 89 -4.89 11.37 10.72
N ILE A 90 -3.79 12.07 10.52
CA ILE A 90 -2.51 11.48 10.15
C ILE A 90 -1.44 11.82 11.17
N TYR A 91 -0.50 10.90 11.36
CA TYR A 91 0.67 11.08 12.20
C TYR A 91 1.93 10.70 11.38
N PRO A 92 2.45 11.62 10.55
CA PRO A 92 3.63 11.34 9.73
C PRO A 92 4.85 11.08 10.62
N THR A 93 5.50 9.94 10.45
CA THR A 93 6.68 9.57 11.24
C THR A 93 7.98 9.80 10.49
N LEU A 94 7.91 9.74 9.16
CA LEU A 94 9.05 9.81 8.26
C LEU A 94 8.65 10.50 6.95
N GLN A 95 9.52 11.33 6.44
CA GLN A 95 9.44 11.83 5.07
C GLN A 95 10.07 10.80 4.14
N CYS A 96 9.38 10.44 3.08
CA CYS A 96 9.82 9.41 2.13
C CYS A 96 10.26 10.03 0.81
N GLU A 97 11.13 9.32 0.09
CA GLU A 97 11.57 9.69 -1.25
C GLU A 97 10.45 9.54 -2.30
N ASN A 98 9.40 8.79 -1.98
CA ASN A 98 8.21 8.61 -2.80
C ASN A 98 6.99 9.19 -2.11
N PRO A 99 5.98 9.67 -2.86
CA PRO A 99 4.70 10.09 -2.30
C PRO A 99 4.05 8.99 -1.48
N GLN A 100 3.42 9.37 -0.36
CA GLN A 100 2.71 8.47 0.54
C GLN A 100 1.22 8.65 0.35
N SER A 101 0.53 7.59 -0.02
CA SER A 101 -0.92 7.61 -0.17
C SER A 101 -1.62 7.67 1.20
N ILE A 102 -2.57 8.58 1.34
CA ILE A 102 -3.47 8.69 2.49
C ILE A 102 -4.78 7.96 2.14
N ILE A 103 -5.37 8.31 1.02
CA ILE A 103 -6.57 7.67 0.47
C ILE A 103 -6.61 7.80 -1.05
N GLU A 104 -6.99 6.71 -1.72
CA GLU A 104 -7.14 6.67 -3.17
C GLU A 104 -8.42 5.92 -3.56
N PHE A 105 -9.15 6.44 -4.53
CA PHE A 105 -10.26 5.74 -5.19
C PHE A 105 -10.58 6.39 -6.53
N GLY A 106 -10.73 5.61 -7.58
CA GLY A 106 -10.95 6.11 -8.93
C GLY A 106 -9.90 7.13 -9.35
N GLN A 107 -10.33 8.33 -9.70
CA GLN A 107 -9.47 9.47 -10.06
C GLN A 107 -9.12 10.37 -8.86
N PHE A 108 -9.60 10.03 -7.69
CA PHE A 108 -9.31 10.78 -6.47
C PHE A 108 -8.06 10.23 -5.79
N SER A 109 -7.10 11.09 -5.49
CA SER A 109 -5.89 10.76 -4.75
C SER A 109 -5.58 11.87 -3.74
N LEU A 110 -5.46 11.51 -2.47
CA LEU A 110 -4.99 12.37 -1.39
C LEU A 110 -3.69 11.78 -0.86
N THR A 111 -2.58 12.51 -1.03
CA THR A 111 -1.24 12.01 -0.74
C THR A 111 -0.42 13.02 0.06
N LEU A 112 0.67 12.56 0.68
CA LEU A 112 1.82 13.39 1.05
C LEU A 112 2.87 13.29 -0.05
N ASN A 113 3.31 14.41 -0.58
CA ASN A 113 4.41 14.45 -1.54
C ASN A 113 5.78 14.25 -0.86
N THR A 114 6.83 14.21 -1.65
CA THR A 114 8.22 14.07 -1.16
C THR A 114 8.69 15.23 -0.28
N GLU A 115 8.04 16.38 -0.39
CA GLU A 115 8.31 17.57 0.44
C GLU A 115 7.47 17.61 1.73
N GLY A 116 6.60 16.60 1.92
CA GLY A 116 5.73 16.48 3.08
C GLY A 116 4.47 17.33 3.00
N GLN A 117 4.11 17.86 1.83
CA GLN A 117 2.88 18.61 1.64
C GLN A 117 1.72 17.68 1.29
N VAL A 118 0.53 18.02 1.75
CA VAL A 118 -0.70 17.32 1.37
C VAL A 118 -1.11 17.74 -0.05
N VAL A 119 -1.33 16.77 -0.90
CA VAL A 119 -1.76 16.98 -2.30
C VAL A 119 -3.05 16.23 -2.54
N LEU A 120 -4.05 16.93 -3.06
CA LEU A 120 -5.31 16.36 -3.56
C LEU A 120 -5.30 16.45 -5.09
N VAL A 121 -5.53 15.34 -5.75
CA VAL A 121 -5.70 15.24 -7.20
C VAL A 121 -7.06 14.61 -7.49
N CYS A 122 -7.78 15.15 -8.45
CA CYS A 122 -9.03 14.59 -8.97
C CYS A 122 -9.29 15.11 -10.39
N ASP A 123 -10.39 14.70 -11.02
CA ASP A 123 -10.75 15.14 -12.39
C ASP A 123 -10.87 16.67 -12.52
N ALA A 124 -11.26 17.37 -11.45
CA ALA A 124 -11.36 18.82 -11.44
C ALA A 124 -10.00 19.55 -11.37
N GLY A 125 -8.90 18.81 -11.16
CA GLY A 125 -7.54 19.33 -11.06
C GLY A 125 -6.80 18.90 -9.79
N SER A 126 -5.85 19.72 -9.36
CA SER A 126 -5.07 19.45 -8.16
C SER A 126 -4.93 20.67 -7.26
N VAL A 127 -4.84 20.45 -5.96
CA VAL A 127 -4.52 21.46 -4.95
C VAL A 127 -3.52 20.90 -3.96
N MET A 128 -2.65 21.75 -3.44
CA MET A 128 -1.58 21.38 -2.53
C MET A 128 -1.58 22.30 -1.31
N SER A 129 -1.23 21.78 -0.13
CA SER A 129 -1.05 22.59 1.06
C SER A 129 0.12 23.56 0.91
N SER A 130 0.01 24.76 1.48
CA SER A 130 1.05 25.77 1.42
C SER A 130 2.34 25.34 2.12
N ASN A 131 2.20 24.53 3.18
CA ASN A 131 3.33 24.09 3.99
C ASN A 131 3.37 22.56 4.09
N ALA A 132 4.57 22.03 4.35
CA ALA A 132 4.76 20.65 4.75
C ALA A 132 4.09 20.37 6.10
N VAL A 133 3.55 19.20 6.28
CA VAL A 133 3.03 18.74 7.58
C VAL A 133 4.21 18.37 8.50
N PRO A 134 4.20 18.84 9.74
CA PRO A 134 5.25 18.51 10.69
C PRO A 134 5.25 17.01 11.04
N LEU A 135 6.43 16.42 11.12
CA LEU A 135 6.62 15.04 11.52
C LEU A 135 6.33 14.85 13.01
N ARG A 136 5.88 13.64 13.35
CA ARG A 136 5.60 13.18 14.73
C ARG A 136 4.61 14.04 15.47
N ARG A 137 3.62 14.59 14.75
CA ARG A 137 2.50 15.34 15.30
C ARG A 137 1.21 14.94 14.60
N TRP A 138 0.13 14.84 15.36
CA TRP A 138 -1.18 14.60 14.80
C TRP A 138 -1.68 15.80 14.00
N GLN A 139 -2.04 15.52 12.75
CA GLN A 139 -2.62 16.49 11.82
C GLN A 139 -4.00 16.05 11.42
N ARG A 140 -4.94 17.00 11.37
CA ARG A 140 -6.21 16.80 10.68
C ARG A 140 -6.07 17.29 9.26
N VAL A 141 -6.38 16.43 8.31
CA VAL A 141 -6.47 16.75 6.89
C VAL A 141 -7.92 16.66 6.48
N GLU A 142 -8.43 17.73 5.91
CA GLU A 142 -9.77 17.77 5.33
C GLU A 142 -9.64 18.08 3.85
N ALA A 143 -10.34 17.31 3.01
CA ALA A 143 -10.38 17.47 1.57
C ALA A 143 -11.84 17.54 1.12
N GLN A 144 -12.16 18.48 0.24
CA GLN A 144 -13.51 18.66 -0.27
C GLN A 144 -13.49 18.88 -1.79
N ILE A 145 -14.47 18.28 -2.44
CA ILE A 145 -14.80 18.53 -3.84
C ILE A 145 -16.28 18.94 -3.87
N THR A 146 -16.57 20.12 -4.39
CA THR A 146 -17.95 20.62 -4.52
C THR A 146 -18.56 20.14 -5.83
N LYS A 147 -19.90 20.22 -5.94
CA LYS A 147 -20.63 19.97 -7.20
C LYS A 147 -20.22 20.88 -8.38
N LEU A 148 -19.63 22.03 -8.08
CA LEU A 148 -19.12 22.98 -9.08
C LEU A 148 -17.66 22.68 -9.49
N GLY A 149 -17.11 21.55 -9.04
CA GLY A 149 -15.71 21.19 -9.31
C GLY A 149 -14.67 21.99 -8.54
N GLN A 150 -15.06 22.80 -7.55
CA GLN A 150 -14.10 23.46 -6.69
C GLN A 150 -13.49 22.42 -5.73
N ILE A 151 -12.18 22.46 -5.62
CA ILE A 151 -11.40 21.58 -4.75
C ILE A 151 -10.71 22.37 -3.66
N SER A 152 -10.69 21.83 -2.47
CA SER A 152 -10.01 22.45 -1.33
C SER A 152 -9.40 21.40 -0.41
N ILE A 153 -8.30 21.77 0.21
CA ILE A 153 -7.71 21.03 1.33
C ILE A 153 -7.48 21.98 2.50
N SER A 154 -7.54 21.42 3.68
CA SER A 154 -7.28 22.10 4.92
C SER A 154 -6.45 21.18 5.80
N VAL A 155 -5.37 21.71 6.36
CA VAL A 155 -4.46 20.96 7.22
C VAL A 155 -4.26 21.74 8.51
N GLY A 156 -4.44 21.07 9.63
CA GLY A 156 -4.28 21.70 10.95
C GLY A 156 -3.78 20.74 12.01
N CYS A 157 -2.95 21.24 12.90
CA CYS A 157 -2.44 20.50 14.03
C CYS A 157 -3.50 20.34 15.11
N LEU A 158 -3.64 19.14 15.68
CA LEU A 158 -4.62 18.88 16.74
C LEU A 158 -4.24 19.45 18.12
N ASP A 159 -2.98 19.77 18.33
CA ASP A 159 -2.50 20.28 19.59
C ASP A 159 -2.76 21.79 19.80
N GLY A 160 -3.45 22.42 18.86
CA GLY A 160 -3.91 23.81 18.96
C GLY A 160 -2.85 24.89 18.78
N TYR A 161 -1.60 24.52 18.45
CA TYR A 161 -0.52 25.49 18.25
C TYR A 161 -0.57 26.16 16.86
N ASP A 162 -1.18 25.54 15.87
CA ASP A 162 -1.32 26.09 14.53
C ASP A 162 -2.79 26.37 14.23
N LYS A 163 -3.09 27.57 13.73
CA LYS A 163 -4.43 27.89 13.23
C LYS A 163 -4.71 27.12 11.95
N PHE A 164 -5.90 26.57 11.87
CA PHE A 164 -6.41 25.89 10.70
C PHE A 164 -6.47 26.87 9.51
N GLN A 165 -5.69 26.63 8.47
CA GLN A 165 -5.66 27.47 7.27
C GLN A 165 -6.13 26.66 6.07
N PRO A 166 -7.35 26.85 5.54
CA PRO A 166 -7.80 26.19 4.33
C PRO A 166 -7.04 26.73 3.13
N THR A 167 -6.64 25.83 2.24
CA THR A 167 -6.08 26.18 0.93
C THR A 167 -7.12 25.89 -0.15
N PHE A 168 -7.49 26.90 -0.92
CA PHE A 168 -8.46 26.80 -1.97
C PHE A 168 -7.82 26.99 -3.34
N LYS A 169 -8.27 26.21 -4.34
CA LYS A 169 -8.06 26.49 -5.75
C LYS A 169 -9.40 26.89 -6.35
N GLN A 170 -9.43 28.03 -7.00
CA GLN A 170 -10.58 28.52 -7.82
C GLN A 170 -10.47 27.97 -9.23
#